data_6bf418954333b38cabdc159f68cfbeb9
#
_entry.id   6bf418954333b38cabdc159f68cfbeb9
#
_cell.length_a   1.000
_cell.length_b   1.000
_cell.length_c   1.000
_cell.angle_alpha   90.00
_cell.angle_beta   90.00
_cell.angle_gamma   90.00
#
_symmetry.space_group_name_H-M   'P 1'
#
loop_
_entity.id
_entity.type
_entity.pdbx_description
1 polymer ?
#
loop_
_entity_poly.entity_id
_entity_poly.type
_entity_poly.pdbx_seq_one_letter_code
_entity_poly.pdbx_strand_id
1 'polypeptide(L)'
;EKKIIDELNKLLEEENPPSVGIITPFSAQQKFLSMEISKHENAIEYQNKLKLAIFTFDTCQGEERDIIMYSMVASRQADGLNYIFPLNIRNLPEDEIDGKIKFQRLNVGFSRGKEKLVFILSKPLDEFKGSIGQTLRHYREIFDKVKDAPTVDDVDEKSPMEKKLLNWILQTGFYTAFVSSIEIIPQFKIGQYLKSIDPGYQ
;
A
#
# COMPACT_ATOMS: atom_id res chain seq x y z
N GLU A 1 -8.64 16.42 -1.62
CA GLU A 1 -7.63 17.04 -2.50
C GLU A 1 -6.50 17.63 -1.65
N LYS A 2 -6.81 18.42 -0.60
CA LYS A 2 -5.79 19.09 0.24
C LYS A 2 -4.66 18.15 0.68
N LYS A 3 -4.99 16.96 1.20
CA LYS A 3 -3.98 15.98 1.61
C LYS A 3 -3.05 15.51 0.46
N ILE A 4 -3.59 15.45 -0.77
CA ILE A 4 -2.78 15.11 -1.95
C ILE A 4 -1.78 16.23 -2.23
N ILE A 5 -2.24 17.47 -2.24
CA ILE A 5 -1.39 18.64 -2.49
C ILE A 5 -0.32 18.77 -1.41
N ASP A 6 -0.69 18.60 -0.14
CA ASP A 6 0.25 18.64 0.99
C ASP A 6 1.37 17.56 0.82
N GLU A 7 1.01 16.37 0.36
CA GLU A 7 1.99 15.30 0.12
C GLU A 7 2.85 15.59 -1.12
N LEU A 8 2.28 16.10 -2.21
CA LEU A 8 3.04 16.51 -3.39
C LEU A 8 4.06 17.61 -3.06
N ASN A 9 3.68 18.59 -2.23
CA ASN A 9 4.59 19.66 -1.80
C ASN A 9 5.78 19.09 -0.99
N LYS A 10 5.54 18.15 -0.08
CA LYS A 10 6.61 17.50 0.68
C LYS A 10 7.60 16.76 -0.24
N LEU A 11 7.07 16.06 -1.25
CA LEU A 11 7.91 15.30 -2.19
C LEU A 11 8.73 16.22 -3.11
N LEU A 12 8.26 17.45 -3.38
CA LEU A 12 9.06 18.45 -4.11
C LEU A 12 10.29 18.94 -3.35
N GLU A 13 10.26 18.88 -2.02
CA GLU A 13 11.36 19.33 -1.15
C GLU A 13 12.47 18.28 -1.02
N GLU A 14 12.25 17.05 -1.51
CA GLU A 14 13.27 16.00 -1.48
C GLU A 14 14.43 16.33 -2.43
N GLU A 15 15.64 15.95 -2.06
CA GLU A 15 16.83 16.17 -2.89
C GLU A 15 16.73 15.51 -4.26
N ASN A 16 16.11 14.32 -4.32
CA ASN A 16 15.82 13.57 -5.54
C ASN A 16 14.31 13.27 -5.60
N PRO A 17 13.49 14.21 -6.11
CA PRO A 17 12.04 14.03 -6.12
C PRO A 17 11.60 12.78 -6.90
N PRO A 18 10.81 11.88 -6.30
CA PRO A 18 10.36 10.66 -6.94
C PRO A 18 9.28 10.92 -7.99
N SER A 19 9.12 10.00 -8.94
CA SER A 19 7.98 10.06 -9.86
C SER A 19 6.68 9.66 -9.13
N VAL A 20 5.59 10.42 -9.37
CA VAL A 20 4.32 10.26 -8.64
C VAL A 20 3.17 9.97 -9.59
N GLY A 21 2.39 8.94 -9.26
CA GLY A 21 1.11 8.65 -9.88
C GLY A 21 -0.04 8.80 -8.90
N ILE A 22 -1.17 9.33 -9.34
CA ILE A 22 -2.41 9.32 -8.57
C ILE A 22 -3.39 8.40 -9.29
N ILE A 23 -3.91 7.40 -8.58
CA ILE A 23 -4.92 6.49 -9.11
C ILE A 23 -6.22 6.70 -8.35
N THR A 24 -7.32 6.86 -9.10
CA THR A 24 -8.65 7.04 -8.54
C THR A 24 -9.68 6.12 -9.21
N PRO A 25 -10.74 5.69 -8.51
CA PRO A 25 -11.77 4.82 -9.09
C PRO A 25 -12.57 5.46 -10.23
N PHE A 26 -12.75 6.79 -10.23
CA PHE A 26 -13.71 7.46 -11.09
C PHE A 26 -13.07 8.51 -11.98
N SER A 27 -13.46 8.54 -13.28
CA SER A 27 -13.03 9.57 -14.23
C SER A 27 -13.44 11.00 -13.81
N ALA A 28 -14.58 11.15 -13.15
CA ALA A 28 -14.98 12.44 -12.59
C ALA A 28 -13.99 12.95 -11.52
N GLN A 29 -13.50 12.06 -10.65
CA GLN A 29 -12.50 12.38 -9.66
C GLN A 29 -11.14 12.68 -10.30
N GLN A 30 -10.76 11.93 -11.34
CA GLN A 30 -9.54 12.20 -12.12
C GLN A 30 -9.57 13.61 -12.70
N LYS A 31 -10.66 13.99 -13.38
CA LYS A 31 -10.83 15.32 -13.96
C LYS A 31 -10.80 16.42 -12.89
N PHE A 32 -11.49 16.22 -11.77
CA PHE A 32 -11.51 17.14 -10.66
C PHE A 32 -10.09 17.37 -10.09
N LEU A 33 -9.36 16.29 -9.79
CA LEU A 33 -7.99 16.38 -9.30
C LEU A 33 -7.06 17.07 -10.30
N SER A 34 -7.17 16.73 -11.59
CA SER A 34 -6.37 17.38 -12.65
C SER A 34 -6.62 18.89 -12.70
N MET A 35 -7.88 19.29 -12.60
CA MET A 35 -8.25 20.70 -12.61
C MET A 35 -7.73 21.44 -11.35
N GLU A 36 -7.90 20.87 -10.18
CA GLU A 36 -7.47 21.52 -8.93
C GLU A 36 -5.94 21.61 -8.83
N ILE A 37 -5.22 20.54 -9.20
CA ILE A 37 -3.76 20.52 -9.22
C ILE A 37 -3.21 21.50 -10.26
N SER A 38 -3.85 21.65 -11.43
CA SER A 38 -3.41 22.59 -12.46
C SER A 38 -3.53 24.08 -12.06
N LYS A 39 -4.37 24.40 -11.08
CA LYS A 39 -4.52 25.75 -10.52
C LYS A 39 -3.47 26.06 -9.44
N HIS A 40 -2.77 25.04 -8.95
CA HIS A 40 -1.80 25.22 -7.87
C HIS A 40 -0.55 25.94 -8.38
N GLU A 41 0.07 26.77 -7.54
CA GLU A 41 1.29 27.52 -7.89
C GLU A 41 2.43 26.61 -8.33
N ASN A 42 2.56 25.41 -7.74
CA ASN A 42 3.58 24.44 -8.05
C ASN A 42 3.20 23.45 -9.19
N ALA A 43 2.12 23.71 -9.94
CA ALA A 43 1.62 22.78 -10.96
C ALA A 43 2.69 22.37 -12.00
N ILE A 44 3.51 23.33 -12.43
CA ILE A 44 4.61 23.11 -13.37
C ILE A 44 5.69 22.22 -12.74
N GLU A 45 6.01 22.43 -11.47
CA GLU A 45 7.01 21.64 -10.76
C GLU A 45 6.55 20.21 -10.52
N TYR A 46 5.28 19.99 -10.22
CA TYR A 46 4.71 18.64 -10.15
C TYR A 46 4.89 17.88 -11.47
N GLN A 47 4.70 18.52 -12.62
CA GLN A 47 4.92 17.89 -13.92
C GLN A 47 6.41 17.61 -14.18
N ASN A 48 7.26 18.58 -13.94
CA ASN A 48 8.66 18.51 -14.33
C ASN A 48 9.50 17.65 -13.38
N LYS A 49 9.34 17.83 -12.07
CA LYS A 49 10.15 17.15 -11.05
C LYS A 49 9.53 15.82 -10.63
N LEU A 50 8.22 15.79 -10.33
CA LEU A 50 7.55 14.56 -9.88
C LEU A 50 7.01 13.71 -11.03
N LYS A 51 7.10 14.18 -12.30
CA LYS A 51 6.50 13.50 -13.47
C LYS A 51 5.06 13.08 -13.18
N LEU A 52 4.31 13.96 -12.50
CA LEU A 52 2.98 13.68 -11.99
C LEU A 52 2.03 13.28 -13.11
N ALA A 53 1.33 12.16 -12.89
CA ALA A 53 0.25 11.72 -13.77
C ALA A 53 -0.94 11.23 -12.93
N ILE A 54 -2.16 11.44 -13.44
CA ILE A 54 -3.39 11.07 -12.75
C ILE A 54 -4.17 10.08 -13.62
N PHE A 55 -4.43 8.90 -13.07
CA PHE A 55 -5.04 7.78 -13.75
C PHE A 55 -6.34 7.35 -13.10
N THR A 56 -7.17 6.63 -13.83
CA THR A 56 -8.15 5.71 -13.27
C THR A 56 -7.58 4.31 -13.20
N PHE A 57 -8.26 3.39 -12.50
CA PHE A 57 -7.88 1.97 -12.50
C PHE A 57 -7.91 1.34 -13.91
N ASP A 58 -8.66 1.91 -14.84
CA ASP A 58 -8.70 1.44 -16.25
C ASP A 58 -7.54 2.00 -17.09
N THR A 59 -7.05 3.19 -16.78
CA THR A 59 -6.04 3.88 -17.59
C THR A 59 -4.62 3.76 -17.03
N CYS A 60 -4.43 3.13 -15.87
CA CYS A 60 -3.11 2.95 -15.27
C CYS A 60 -2.34 1.74 -15.80
N GLN A 61 -2.88 1.00 -16.76
CA GLN A 61 -2.22 -0.17 -17.32
C GLN A 61 -0.92 0.23 -18.05
N GLY A 62 0.19 -0.44 -17.69
CA GLY A 62 1.51 -0.13 -18.24
C GLY A 62 2.22 1.06 -17.62
N GLU A 63 1.55 1.81 -16.75
CA GLU A 63 2.12 2.95 -16.06
C GLU A 63 2.69 2.54 -14.70
N GLU A 64 3.92 2.93 -14.43
CA GLU A 64 4.60 2.71 -13.16
C GLU A 64 5.20 4.02 -12.66
N ARG A 65 5.18 4.22 -11.35
CA ARG A 65 5.79 5.37 -10.67
C ARG A 65 6.48 4.90 -9.39
N ASP A 66 7.42 5.67 -8.92
CA ASP A 66 8.10 5.37 -7.65
C ASP A 66 7.08 5.42 -6.50
N ILE A 67 6.22 6.43 -6.51
CA ILE A 67 5.14 6.56 -5.54
C ILE A 67 3.78 6.55 -6.24
N ILE A 68 2.86 5.72 -5.75
CA ILE A 68 1.45 5.75 -6.14
C ILE A 68 0.58 6.21 -4.98
N MET A 69 -0.20 7.25 -5.20
CA MET A 69 -1.24 7.74 -4.29
C MET A 69 -2.61 7.25 -4.75
N TYR A 70 -3.27 6.43 -3.96
CA TYR A 70 -4.63 5.99 -4.24
C TYR A 70 -5.63 6.95 -3.60
N SER A 71 -6.35 7.70 -4.43
CA SER A 71 -7.46 8.56 -3.99
C SER A 71 -8.77 7.78 -3.97
N MET A 72 -9.01 7.07 -2.86
CA MET A 72 -10.16 6.18 -2.70
C MET A 72 -11.38 6.98 -2.25
N VAL A 73 -12.12 7.50 -3.22
CA VAL A 73 -13.35 8.25 -2.98
C VAL A 73 -14.54 7.30 -3.00
N ALA A 74 -15.26 7.25 -1.88
CA ALA A 74 -16.54 6.55 -1.77
C ALA A 74 -17.56 7.50 -1.13
N SER A 75 -18.79 7.57 -1.68
CA SER A 75 -19.83 8.32 -1.01
C SER A 75 -20.34 7.55 0.20
N ARG A 76 -20.78 8.26 1.25
CA ARG A 76 -21.40 7.63 2.41
C ARG A 76 -22.76 6.99 2.09
N GLN A 77 -23.43 7.48 1.05
CA GLN A 77 -24.78 7.08 0.67
C GLN A 77 -24.82 5.95 -0.37
N ALA A 78 -23.78 5.82 -1.19
CA ALA A 78 -23.68 4.78 -2.21
C ALA A 78 -22.28 4.18 -2.20
N ASP A 79 -22.20 2.86 -2.09
CA ASP A 79 -20.94 2.12 -2.20
C ASP A 79 -20.58 1.94 -3.67
N GLY A 80 -20.32 3.10 -4.35
CA GLY A 80 -20.02 3.16 -5.78
C GLY A 80 -18.78 2.36 -6.18
N LEU A 81 -17.95 1.96 -5.23
CA LEU A 81 -16.76 1.14 -5.48
C LEU A 81 -17.12 -0.28 -5.95
N ASN A 82 -18.32 -0.78 -5.63
CA ASN A 82 -18.82 -2.07 -6.13
C ASN A 82 -19.05 -2.09 -7.65
N TYR A 83 -19.18 -0.93 -8.30
CA TYR A 83 -19.23 -0.85 -9.76
C TYR A 83 -17.85 -1.04 -10.39
N ILE A 84 -16.79 -0.67 -9.69
CA ILE A 84 -15.41 -0.71 -10.17
C ILE A 84 -14.72 -2.01 -9.79
N PHE A 85 -14.94 -2.48 -8.55
CA PHE A 85 -14.29 -3.64 -7.96
C PHE A 85 -15.29 -4.78 -7.70
N PRO A 86 -14.85 -6.04 -7.65
CA PRO A 86 -15.74 -7.16 -7.34
C PRO A 86 -16.24 -7.07 -5.90
N LEU A 87 -17.45 -7.58 -5.66
CA LEU A 87 -18.03 -7.65 -4.32
C LEU A 87 -17.26 -8.62 -3.41
N ASN A 88 -16.74 -9.70 -3.98
CA ASN A 88 -16.05 -10.76 -3.25
C ASN A 88 -14.83 -11.25 -4.03
N ILE A 89 -13.71 -11.45 -3.34
CA ILE A 89 -12.47 -11.97 -3.95
C ILE A 89 -12.55 -13.50 -4.15
N ARG A 90 -13.32 -14.21 -3.33
CA ARG A 90 -13.32 -15.69 -3.28
C ARG A 90 -14.29 -16.38 -4.22
N ASN A 91 -15.36 -15.72 -4.64
CA ASN A 91 -16.47 -16.32 -5.40
C ASN A 91 -16.73 -15.49 -6.66
N LEU A 92 -15.76 -15.42 -7.56
CA LEU A 92 -16.00 -14.93 -8.91
C LEU A 92 -16.61 -16.08 -9.70
N PRO A 93 -17.84 -15.94 -10.25
CA PRO A 93 -18.34 -16.89 -11.23
C PRO A 93 -17.32 -16.92 -12.39
N GLU A 94 -16.85 -18.10 -12.73
CA GLU A 94 -15.81 -18.27 -13.78
C GLU A 94 -16.24 -17.70 -15.14
N ASP A 95 -17.54 -17.53 -15.34
CA ASP A 95 -18.14 -17.13 -16.61
C ASP A 95 -18.57 -15.65 -16.70
N GLU A 96 -18.47 -14.86 -15.64
CA GLU A 96 -18.82 -13.44 -15.71
C GLU A 96 -17.66 -12.59 -16.21
N ILE A 97 -17.77 -12.11 -17.45
CA ILE A 97 -16.80 -11.20 -18.08
C ILE A 97 -16.58 -9.94 -17.23
N ASP A 98 -17.66 -9.36 -16.69
CA ASP A 98 -17.60 -8.16 -15.84
C ASP A 98 -16.85 -8.41 -14.52
N GLY A 99 -17.03 -9.60 -13.92
CA GLY A 99 -16.29 -10.01 -12.73
C GLY A 99 -14.79 -10.12 -12.97
N LYS A 100 -14.37 -10.69 -14.11
CA LYS A 100 -12.97 -10.79 -14.52
C LYS A 100 -12.33 -9.41 -14.73
N ILE A 101 -13.03 -8.49 -15.39
CA ILE A 101 -12.56 -7.11 -15.61
C ILE A 101 -12.39 -6.39 -14.28
N LYS A 102 -13.36 -6.48 -13.37
CA LYS A 102 -13.28 -5.87 -12.03
C LYS A 102 -12.12 -6.41 -11.21
N PHE A 103 -11.84 -7.71 -11.33
CA PHE A 103 -10.71 -8.34 -10.65
C PHE A 103 -9.36 -7.93 -11.25
N GLN A 104 -9.28 -7.82 -12.57
CA GLN A 104 -8.09 -7.29 -13.25
C GLN A 104 -7.80 -5.85 -12.81
N ARG A 105 -8.81 -4.98 -12.70
CA ARG A 105 -8.65 -3.61 -12.18
C ARG A 105 -8.02 -3.60 -10.80
N LEU A 106 -8.49 -4.48 -9.90
CA LEU A 106 -7.93 -4.60 -8.56
C LEU A 106 -6.44 -4.97 -8.62
N ASN A 107 -6.09 -6.03 -9.34
CA ASN A 107 -4.72 -6.52 -9.44
C ASN A 107 -3.79 -5.52 -10.14
N VAL A 108 -4.19 -5.04 -11.32
CA VAL A 108 -3.38 -4.12 -12.13
C VAL A 108 -3.21 -2.79 -11.41
N GLY A 109 -4.28 -2.27 -10.81
CA GLY A 109 -4.24 -0.98 -10.13
C GLY A 109 -3.27 -0.98 -8.95
N PHE A 110 -3.31 -2.02 -8.10
CA PHE A 110 -2.49 -2.07 -6.88
C PHE A 110 -1.05 -2.54 -7.08
N SER A 111 -0.62 -2.85 -8.30
CA SER A 111 0.74 -3.26 -8.64
C SER A 111 1.58 -2.17 -9.32
N ARG A 112 1.16 -0.90 -9.28
CA ARG A 112 1.79 0.19 -10.06
C ARG A 112 2.89 0.97 -9.33
N GLY A 113 2.96 0.89 -8.01
CA GLY A 113 4.00 1.57 -7.21
C GLY A 113 5.26 0.73 -7.10
N LYS A 114 6.43 1.36 -7.35
CA LYS A 114 7.73 0.69 -7.23
C LYS A 114 8.26 0.71 -5.81
N GLU A 115 8.12 1.84 -5.12
CA GLU A 115 8.74 2.07 -3.82
C GLU A 115 7.72 2.30 -2.71
N LYS A 116 6.67 3.12 -2.98
CA LYS A 116 5.72 3.53 -1.94
C LYS A 116 4.28 3.56 -2.44
N LEU A 117 3.38 3.06 -1.61
CA LEU A 117 1.93 3.19 -1.80
C LEU A 117 1.34 4.09 -0.71
N VAL A 118 0.55 5.08 -1.10
CA VAL A 118 -0.14 6.00 -0.20
C VAL A 118 -1.64 5.90 -0.40
N PHE A 119 -2.38 5.53 0.62
CA PHE A 119 -3.85 5.44 0.55
C PHE A 119 -4.50 6.66 1.19
N ILE A 120 -5.25 7.41 0.39
CA ILE A 120 -6.01 8.58 0.82
C ILE A 120 -7.49 8.20 0.79
N LEU A 121 -8.05 7.96 1.96
CA LEU A 121 -9.38 7.43 2.14
C LEU A 121 -10.38 8.55 2.43
N SER A 122 -11.57 8.49 1.84
CA SER A 122 -12.67 9.45 2.05
C SER A 122 -13.50 9.17 3.31
N LYS A 123 -13.34 7.98 3.89
CA LYS A 123 -14.04 7.51 5.10
C LYS A 123 -13.14 6.55 5.89
N PRO A 124 -13.45 6.22 7.15
CA PRO A 124 -12.72 5.24 7.94
C PRO A 124 -12.59 3.90 7.20
N LEU A 125 -11.45 3.22 7.41
CA LEU A 125 -11.13 1.96 6.72
C LEU A 125 -12.21 0.88 6.93
N ASP A 126 -12.77 0.79 8.12
CA ASP A 126 -13.76 -0.22 8.49
C ASP A 126 -15.11 -0.04 7.77
N GLU A 127 -15.37 1.16 7.26
CA GLU A 127 -16.55 1.45 6.46
C GLU A 127 -16.44 1.02 5.00
N PHE A 128 -15.24 0.62 4.53
CA PHE A 128 -15.06 0.06 3.19
C PHE A 128 -15.47 -1.41 3.17
N LYS A 129 -16.45 -1.73 2.33
CA LYS A 129 -17.01 -3.08 2.16
C LYS A 129 -16.45 -3.76 0.90
N GLY A 130 -16.80 -5.04 0.73
CA GLY A 130 -16.44 -5.81 -0.46
C GLY A 130 -14.93 -6.09 -0.58
N SER A 131 -14.50 -6.43 -1.79
CA SER A 131 -13.11 -6.77 -2.10
C SER A 131 -12.15 -5.62 -1.80
N ILE A 132 -12.57 -4.38 -2.10
CA ILE A 132 -11.74 -3.20 -1.84
C ILE A 132 -11.48 -3.01 -0.35
N GLY A 133 -12.48 -3.20 0.50
CA GLY A 133 -12.31 -3.15 1.95
C GLY A 133 -11.37 -4.24 2.46
N GLN A 134 -11.45 -5.45 1.91
CA GLN A 134 -10.54 -6.56 2.24
C GLN A 134 -9.11 -6.23 1.81
N THR A 135 -8.92 -5.71 0.59
CA THR A 135 -7.60 -5.31 0.07
C THR A 135 -6.97 -4.21 0.90
N LEU A 136 -7.73 -3.16 1.23
CA LEU A 136 -7.21 -2.04 2.03
C LEU A 136 -6.83 -2.48 3.45
N ARG A 137 -7.63 -3.37 4.08
CA ARG A 137 -7.28 -3.94 5.39
C ARG A 137 -6.04 -4.82 5.31
N HIS A 138 -5.88 -5.61 4.26
CA HIS A 138 -4.68 -6.42 4.05
C HIS A 138 -3.42 -5.54 3.93
N TYR A 139 -3.47 -4.44 3.16
CA TYR A 139 -2.36 -3.49 3.10
C TYR A 139 -2.08 -2.83 4.46
N ARG A 140 -3.12 -2.56 5.24
CA ARG A 140 -2.95 -2.03 6.60
C ARG A 140 -2.25 -3.03 7.52
N GLU A 141 -2.65 -4.31 7.46
CA GLU A 141 -2.00 -5.39 8.23
C GLU A 141 -0.53 -5.55 7.86
N ILE A 142 -0.19 -5.50 6.54
CA ILE A 142 1.20 -5.52 6.09
C ILE A 142 1.96 -4.31 6.64
N PHE A 143 1.37 -3.11 6.53
CA PHE A 143 2.00 -1.89 7.02
C PHE A 143 2.27 -1.95 8.53
N ASP A 144 1.29 -2.41 9.31
CA ASP A 144 1.43 -2.54 10.76
C ASP A 144 2.52 -3.58 11.10
N LYS A 145 2.57 -4.72 10.40
CA LYS A 145 3.65 -5.72 10.58
C LYS A 145 5.04 -5.18 10.22
N VAL A 146 5.15 -4.41 9.14
CA VAL A 146 6.44 -3.78 8.76
C VAL A 146 6.85 -2.74 9.79
N LYS A 147 5.89 -1.97 10.32
CA LYS A 147 6.15 -0.97 11.36
C LYS A 147 6.60 -1.60 12.67
N ASP A 148 6.04 -2.76 13.00
CA ASP A 148 6.35 -3.52 14.21
C ASP A 148 7.51 -4.52 13.97
N ALA A 149 8.16 -4.47 12.81
CA ALA A 149 9.34 -5.29 12.53
C ALA A 149 10.46 -4.96 13.52
N PRO A 150 11.17 -5.98 14.00
CA PRO A 150 12.25 -5.78 14.96
C PRO A 150 13.37 -4.93 14.33
N THR A 151 13.96 -4.09 15.15
CA THR A 151 15.11 -3.25 14.81
C THR A 151 16.38 -3.82 15.44
N VAL A 152 17.53 -3.33 15.02
CA VAL A 152 18.81 -3.73 15.63
C VAL A 152 18.92 -3.35 17.12
N ASP A 153 18.06 -2.44 17.58
CA ASP A 153 18.00 -2.02 18.99
C ASP A 153 17.24 -3.02 19.86
N ASP A 154 16.45 -3.92 19.26
CA ASP A 154 15.75 -5.01 19.95
C ASP A 154 16.67 -6.20 20.26
N VAL A 155 17.92 -6.15 19.82
CA VAL A 155 18.94 -7.18 20.03
C VAL A 155 19.89 -6.75 21.15
N ASP A 156 20.31 -7.71 22.02
CA ASP A 156 21.27 -7.45 23.11
C ASP A 156 22.54 -6.78 22.58
N GLU A 157 22.95 -5.69 23.24
CA GLU A 157 24.16 -4.93 22.89
C GLU A 157 25.43 -5.82 22.89
N LYS A 158 25.43 -6.88 23.69
CA LYS A 158 26.54 -7.84 23.79
C LYS A 158 26.60 -8.85 22.66
N SER A 159 25.64 -8.81 21.72
CA SER A 159 25.56 -9.74 20.59
C SER A 159 25.74 -9.06 19.22
N PRO A 160 26.97 -8.59 18.89
CA PRO A 160 27.21 -7.89 17.65
C PRO A 160 26.96 -8.74 16.39
N MET A 161 27.09 -10.07 16.52
CA MET A 161 26.80 -10.99 15.42
C MET A 161 25.28 -11.04 15.12
N GLU A 162 24.45 -11.10 16.17
CA GLU A 162 22.99 -11.12 16.01
C GLU A 162 22.48 -9.82 15.40
N LYS A 163 23.02 -8.66 15.81
CA LYS A 163 22.71 -7.37 15.18
C LYS A 163 23.02 -7.36 13.68
N LYS A 164 24.19 -7.88 13.29
CA LYS A 164 24.56 -7.98 11.87
C LYS A 164 23.63 -8.92 11.09
N LEU A 165 23.30 -10.07 11.69
CA LEU A 165 22.40 -11.05 11.07
C LEU A 165 21.01 -10.48 10.89
N LEU A 166 20.44 -9.86 11.93
CA LEU A 166 19.13 -9.23 11.85
C LEU A 166 19.08 -8.15 10.77
N ASN A 167 20.06 -7.23 10.75
CA ASN A 167 20.13 -6.19 9.74
C ASN A 167 20.24 -6.77 8.32
N TRP A 168 21.03 -7.82 8.15
CA TRP A 168 21.13 -8.52 6.85
C TRP A 168 19.79 -9.14 6.44
N ILE A 169 19.08 -9.83 7.35
CA ILE A 169 17.78 -10.45 7.06
C ILE A 169 16.77 -9.38 6.64
N LEU A 170 16.65 -8.28 7.40
CA LEU A 170 15.70 -7.20 7.14
C LEU A 170 15.92 -6.53 5.77
N GLN A 171 17.15 -6.55 5.25
CA GLN A 171 17.49 -5.99 3.94
C GLN A 171 17.31 -6.98 2.78
N THR A 172 16.96 -8.25 3.05
CA THR A 172 16.77 -9.23 1.99
C THR A 172 15.47 -9.02 1.22
N GLY A 173 15.50 -9.20 -0.10
CA GLY A 173 14.29 -9.24 -0.92
C GLY A 173 13.32 -10.34 -0.48
N PHE A 174 13.83 -11.43 0.10
CA PHE A 174 13.02 -12.50 0.67
C PHE A 174 12.17 -12.00 1.85
N TYR A 175 12.79 -11.30 2.82
CA TYR A 175 12.03 -10.74 3.94
C TYR A 175 10.97 -9.74 3.46
N THR A 176 11.34 -8.83 2.57
CA THR A 176 10.39 -7.84 2.01
C THR A 176 9.21 -8.51 1.30
N ALA A 177 9.46 -9.58 0.54
CA ALA A 177 8.41 -10.31 -0.18
C ALA A 177 7.46 -11.09 0.75
N PHE A 178 7.94 -11.57 1.90
CA PHE A 178 7.18 -12.44 2.81
C PHE A 178 6.90 -11.83 4.17
N VAL A 179 7.07 -10.51 4.34
CA VAL A 179 6.89 -9.81 5.62
C VAL A 179 5.52 -10.05 6.28
N SER A 180 4.48 -10.30 5.48
CA SER A 180 3.14 -10.64 5.98
C SER A 180 3.01 -12.05 6.54
N SER A 181 3.98 -12.94 6.24
CA SER A 181 3.94 -14.37 6.58
C SER A 181 5.10 -14.81 7.48
N ILE A 182 6.07 -13.91 7.71
CA ILE A 182 7.28 -14.19 8.50
C ILE A 182 7.28 -13.23 9.69
N GLU A 183 7.49 -13.78 10.86
CA GLU A 183 7.77 -13.04 12.09
C GLU A 183 9.23 -13.30 12.50
N ILE A 184 9.98 -12.24 12.77
CA ILE A 184 11.33 -12.32 13.31
C ILE A 184 11.27 -11.92 14.77
N ILE A 185 11.65 -12.83 15.64
CA ILE A 185 11.68 -12.60 17.09
C ILE A 185 13.14 -12.66 17.53
N PRO A 186 13.80 -11.52 17.76
CA PRO A 186 15.15 -11.48 18.28
C PRO A 186 15.21 -12.17 19.66
N GLN A 187 16.29 -12.89 19.92
CA GLN A 187 16.51 -13.57 21.20
C GLN A 187 15.40 -14.52 21.64
N PHE A 188 14.77 -15.20 20.67
CA PHE A 188 13.69 -16.13 20.92
C PHE A 188 14.13 -17.27 21.87
N LYS A 189 13.46 -17.39 23.01
CA LYS A 189 13.77 -18.40 24.02
C LYS A 189 13.11 -19.73 23.71
N ILE A 190 13.77 -20.54 22.87
CA ILE A 190 13.28 -21.83 22.39
C ILE A 190 12.79 -22.74 23.52
N GLY A 191 13.52 -22.82 24.63
CA GLY A 191 13.12 -23.65 25.77
C GLY A 191 11.80 -23.22 26.42
N GLN A 192 11.53 -21.92 26.51
CA GLN A 192 10.25 -21.42 27.01
C GLN A 192 9.10 -21.71 26.04
N TYR A 193 9.36 -21.54 24.76
CA TYR A 193 8.39 -21.84 23.71
C TYR A 193 8.03 -23.34 23.68
N LEU A 194 9.03 -24.22 23.71
CA LEU A 194 8.80 -25.67 23.71
C LEU A 194 8.01 -26.10 24.96
N LYS A 195 8.29 -25.53 26.15
CA LYS A 195 7.50 -25.78 27.36
C LYS A 195 6.07 -25.27 27.27
N SER A 196 5.79 -24.26 26.44
CA SER A 196 4.42 -23.76 26.24
C SER A 196 3.58 -24.70 25.35
N ILE A 197 4.24 -25.41 24.42
CA ILE A 197 3.59 -26.38 23.52
C ILE A 197 3.51 -27.77 24.17
N ASP A 198 4.59 -28.19 24.81
CA ASP A 198 4.69 -29.45 25.54
C ASP A 198 5.16 -29.22 26.98
N PRO A 199 4.23 -29.19 27.96
CA PRO A 199 4.58 -29.04 29.36
C PRO A 199 5.55 -30.09 29.93
N GLY A 200 5.69 -31.25 29.23
CA GLY A 200 6.63 -32.31 29.58
C GLY A 200 8.04 -32.10 29.03
N TYR A 201 8.27 -31.08 28.22
CA TYR A 201 9.60 -30.77 27.68
C TYR A 201 10.55 -30.30 28.84
N GLN A 202 11.66 -31.01 29.00
CA GLN A 202 12.69 -30.73 29.99
C GLN A 202 13.82 -29.88 29.45
#